data_84211d21b6f005c4c419dac24bf7fe28
#
_entry.id   84211d21b6f005c4c419dac24bf7fe28
#
_cell.length_a   1.000
_cell.length_b   1.000
_cell.length_c   1.000
_cell.angle_alpha   90.00
_cell.angle_beta   90.00
_cell.angle_gamma   90.00
#
_symmetry.space_group_name_H-M   'P 1'
#
loop_
_entity.id
_entity.type
_entity.pdbx_description
1 polymer ?
#
loop_
_entity_poly.entity_id
_entity_poly.type
_entity_poly.pdbx_seq_one_letter_code
_entity_poly.pdbx_strand_id
1 'polypeptide(L)'
;MKYNMLQNDGSHQEKAQELAQRLSNATGLVFWVGSKCRSTYDNSWDDEVSEQLMTLEVQVENELVELVYNPGSSEVGPFTTRLLQALAREIVDGLTVSEQVVQLEPWTWEKLLNTALVEQWDTGTFAAKVASCRLTGLSLGFPLLVHCPTWSPEVVEVLENFFPQAPIRWVLKPDMFLYIPLDRSEGGLAEQRAYGDALIKQVHSLLADELGVLATVFVGEVIEEDIWSGFLEARKLTELHRRFFVGTLGLAAWDVGIAPLFLETRSNVGQDYIRKALGHLNPELLETLKIFLDKEMSITDSARALFIHRNTLTYRLDRITELTGYNPRRLNEAVHLFLALWLSNHSN
;
A
#
# COMPACT_ATOMS: atom_id res chain seq x y z
N MET A 1 3.76 -69.45 -7.19
CA MET A 1 4.51 -68.21 -7.50
C MET A 1 4.22 -67.16 -6.47
N LYS A 2 4.83 -67.30 -5.33
CA LYS A 2 4.79 -66.32 -4.23
C LYS A 2 6.20 -66.40 -3.64
N TYR A 3 7.09 -65.56 -4.11
CA TYR A 3 8.39 -65.27 -3.51
C TYR A 3 9.15 -64.35 -4.50
N ASN A 4 8.89 -63.04 -4.49
CA ASN A 4 9.79 -62.01 -4.99
C ASN A 4 9.20 -60.57 -4.80
N MET A 5 8.59 -60.31 -3.65
CA MET A 5 8.04 -58.97 -3.33
C MET A 5 8.59 -58.39 -2.03
N LEU A 6 9.77 -58.79 -1.58
CA LEU A 6 10.31 -58.35 -0.27
C LEU A 6 11.72 -57.76 -0.32
N GLN A 7 12.26 -57.44 -1.49
CA GLN A 7 13.62 -56.82 -1.54
C GLN A 7 13.69 -55.40 -2.10
N ASN A 8 12.57 -54.81 -2.57
CA ASN A 8 12.58 -53.47 -3.12
C ASN A 8 12.04 -52.39 -2.14
N ASP A 9 11.42 -52.78 -1.05
CA ASP A 9 10.77 -51.84 -0.11
C ASP A 9 11.75 -50.97 0.71
N GLY A 10 12.96 -51.45 0.96
CA GLY A 10 13.95 -50.71 1.77
C GLY A 10 14.54 -49.47 1.07
N SER A 11 14.80 -49.62 -0.21
CA SER A 11 15.43 -48.54 -1.02
C SER A 11 14.48 -47.37 -1.28
N HIS A 12 13.21 -47.63 -1.53
CA HIS A 12 12.23 -46.55 -1.76
C HIS A 12 11.86 -45.79 -0.48
N GLN A 13 11.82 -46.50 0.65
CA GLN A 13 11.54 -45.89 1.93
C GLN A 13 12.72 -45.01 2.42
N GLU A 14 13.94 -45.43 2.10
CA GLU A 14 15.14 -44.63 2.37
C GLU A 14 15.18 -43.33 1.55
N LYS A 15 14.85 -43.44 0.24
CA LYS A 15 14.74 -42.25 -0.66
C LYS A 15 13.62 -41.30 -0.24
N ALA A 16 12.47 -41.83 0.16
CA ALA A 16 11.36 -41.03 0.67
C ALA A 16 11.73 -40.27 1.97
N GLN A 17 12.49 -40.93 2.86
CA GLN A 17 12.98 -40.29 4.08
C GLN A 17 14.05 -39.24 3.78
N GLU A 18 14.95 -39.51 2.84
CA GLU A 18 15.94 -38.55 2.39
C GLU A 18 15.26 -37.31 1.76
N LEU A 19 14.23 -37.50 0.93
CA LEU A 19 13.43 -36.45 0.36
C LEU A 19 12.75 -35.59 1.46
N ALA A 20 12.10 -36.22 2.43
CA ALA A 20 11.48 -35.56 3.55
C ALA A 20 12.48 -34.71 4.36
N GLN A 21 13.68 -35.27 4.61
CA GLN A 21 14.74 -34.59 5.31
C GLN A 21 15.30 -33.40 4.53
N ARG A 22 15.51 -33.54 3.22
CA ARG A 22 15.98 -32.46 2.35
C ARG A 22 14.96 -31.34 2.23
N LEU A 23 13.68 -31.68 2.07
CA LEU A 23 12.59 -30.69 2.09
C LEU A 23 12.51 -29.96 3.43
N SER A 24 12.65 -30.68 4.54
CA SER A 24 12.64 -30.06 5.87
C SER A 24 13.79 -29.08 6.04
N ASN A 25 14.98 -29.41 5.58
CA ASN A 25 16.16 -28.55 5.62
C ASN A 25 16.01 -27.31 4.70
N ALA A 26 15.41 -27.49 3.53
CA ALA A 26 15.25 -26.42 2.54
C ALA A 26 14.14 -25.43 2.91
N THR A 27 13.08 -25.90 3.57
CA THR A 27 11.88 -25.07 3.83
C THR A 27 11.73 -24.61 5.27
N GLY A 28 12.46 -25.26 6.21
CA GLY A 28 12.26 -25.07 7.65
C GLY A 28 10.98 -25.70 8.19
N LEU A 29 10.19 -26.37 7.34
CA LEU A 29 9.01 -27.13 7.73
C LEU A 29 9.43 -28.57 8.04
N VAL A 30 8.74 -29.26 8.91
CA VAL A 30 9.00 -30.66 9.22
C VAL A 30 8.14 -31.55 8.34
N PHE A 31 8.77 -32.42 7.52
CA PHE A 31 8.12 -33.37 6.65
C PHE A 31 8.29 -34.80 7.16
N TRP A 32 7.26 -35.61 7.04
CA TRP A 32 7.24 -37.03 7.36
C TRP A 32 6.76 -37.86 6.18
N VAL A 33 7.23 -39.07 6.07
CA VAL A 33 6.68 -40.04 5.09
C VAL A 33 5.38 -40.59 5.63
N GLY A 34 4.29 -40.51 4.88
CA GLY A 34 2.92 -40.78 5.33
C GLY A 34 2.71 -42.17 5.97
N SER A 35 3.42 -43.21 5.53
CA SER A 35 3.39 -44.54 6.13
C SER A 35 3.94 -44.62 7.57
N LYS A 36 4.83 -43.71 7.96
CA LYS A 36 5.38 -43.60 9.33
C LYS A 36 4.56 -42.69 10.23
N CYS A 37 3.80 -41.74 9.69
CA CYS A 37 2.93 -40.91 10.49
C CYS A 37 1.91 -41.72 11.30
N ARG A 38 1.44 -42.85 10.74
CA ARG A 38 0.50 -43.75 11.44
C ARG A 38 1.13 -44.62 12.51
N SER A 39 2.46 -44.83 12.50
CA SER A 39 3.13 -45.74 13.43
C SER A 39 3.87 -45.07 14.58
N THR A 40 4.20 -43.76 14.48
CA THR A 40 4.90 -43.00 15.51
C THR A 40 3.97 -42.19 16.43
N TYR A 41 2.69 -42.15 16.09
CA TYR A 41 1.68 -41.47 16.92
C TYR A 41 0.89 -42.51 17.71
N ASP A 42 1.49 -42.96 18.78
CA ASP A 42 0.80 -43.69 19.85
C ASP A 42 -0.09 -42.66 20.61
N ASN A 43 -1.38 -42.72 20.34
CA ASN A 43 -2.57 -42.29 21.11
C ASN A 43 -2.54 -41.05 22.02
N SER A 44 -1.71 -40.02 21.77
CA SER A 44 -1.67 -38.84 22.63
C SER A 44 -1.64 -37.49 21.91
N TRP A 45 -2.22 -37.41 20.72
CA TRP A 45 -2.42 -36.10 20.08
C TRP A 45 -3.82 -35.60 20.36
N ASP A 46 -3.91 -34.36 20.87
CA ASP A 46 -5.19 -33.64 20.92
C ASP A 46 -5.76 -33.51 19.51
N ASP A 47 -7.06 -33.73 19.38
CA ASP A 47 -7.80 -33.68 18.10
C ASP A 47 -7.59 -32.35 17.33
N GLU A 48 -7.18 -31.27 17.99
CA GLU A 48 -6.90 -29.96 17.38
C GLU A 48 -5.62 -29.95 16.49
N VAL A 49 -4.67 -30.89 16.67
CA VAL A 49 -3.41 -30.90 15.88
C VAL A 49 -3.58 -31.70 14.59
N SER A 50 -4.53 -32.61 14.53
CA SER A 50 -4.78 -33.44 13.33
C SER A 50 -5.43 -32.65 12.19
N GLU A 51 -6.15 -31.57 12.46
CA GLU A 51 -6.80 -30.73 11.44
C GLU A 51 -5.87 -29.78 10.70
N GLN A 52 -4.61 -29.63 11.14
CA GLN A 52 -3.62 -28.72 10.52
C GLN A 52 -2.57 -29.43 9.65
N LEU A 53 -2.63 -30.73 9.50
CA LEU A 53 -1.66 -31.48 8.69
C LEU A 53 -2.03 -31.39 7.20
N MET A 54 -1.06 -31.04 6.38
CA MET A 54 -1.20 -31.02 4.92
C MET A 54 -0.38 -32.15 4.28
N THR A 55 -0.88 -32.65 3.16
CA THR A 55 -0.25 -33.73 2.41
C THR A 55 0.32 -33.20 1.10
N LEU A 56 1.54 -33.63 0.77
CA LEU A 56 2.21 -33.37 -0.48
C LEU A 56 2.48 -34.72 -1.18
N GLU A 57 1.86 -34.92 -2.33
CA GLU A 57 2.10 -36.12 -3.15
C GLU A 57 3.25 -35.84 -4.13
N VAL A 58 4.28 -36.67 -4.08
CA VAL A 58 5.46 -36.56 -4.93
C VAL A 58 5.74 -37.92 -5.60
N GLN A 59 5.98 -37.90 -6.90
CA GLN A 59 6.36 -39.07 -7.63
C GLN A 59 7.87 -39.31 -7.49
N VAL A 60 8.24 -40.44 -6.88
CA VAL A 60 9.63 -40.85 -6.71
C VAL A 60 9.80 -42.13 -7.58
N GLU A 61 10.57 -42.04 -8.66
CA GLU A 61 10.67 -43.09 -9.67
C GLU A 61 9.27 -43.48 -10.21
N ASN A 62 8.79 -44.68 -9.96
CA ASN A 62 7.49 -45.15 -10.41
C ASN A 62 6.43 -45.23 -9.30
N GLU A 63 6.72 -44.73 -8.12
CA GLU A 63 5.81 -44.78 -6.97
C GLU A 63 5.42 -43.37 -6.51
N LEU A 64 4.18 -43.24 -6.03
CA LEU A 64 3.67 -42.02 -5.42
C LEU A 64 4.00 -42.03 -3.92
N VAL A 65 4.82 -41.09 -3.48
CA VAL A 65 5.19 -40.91 -2.08
C VAL A 65 4.33 -39.78 -1.48
N GLU A 66 3.66 -40.09 -0.40
CA GLU A 66 2.88 -39.15 0.37
C GLU A 66 3.75 -38.60 1.50
N LEU A 67 4.01 -37.28 1.47
CA LEU A 67 4.71 -36.56 2.52
C LEU A 67 3.68 -35.73 3.30
N VAL A 68 3.71 -35.86 4.62
CA VAL A 68 2.85 -35.08 5.52
C VAL A 68 3.69 -34.00 6.17
N TYR A 69 3.15 -32.79 6.27
CA TYR A 69 3.83 -31.69 6.94
C TYR A 69 2.85 -30.80 7.69
N ASN A 70 3.35 -30.09 8.69
CA ASN A 70 2.58 -29.11 9.43
C ASN A 70 2.98 -27.70 8.95
N PRO A 71 2.07 -26.93 8.34
CA PRO A 71 2.34 -25.59 7.87
C PRO A 71 2.45 -24.55 9.01
N GLY A 72 2.19 -24.93 10.26
CA GLY A 72 2.06 -24.01 11.38
C GLY A 72 0.77 -23.20 11.28
N SER A 73 0.75 -22.01 11.88
CA SER A 73 -0.41 -21.10 11.84
C SER A 73 -0.57 -20.34 10.50
N SER A 74 0.22 -20.68 9.49
CA SER A 74 0.17 -20.04 8.18
C SER A 74 -0.77 -20.79 7.25
N GLU A 75 -1.81 -20.15 6.71
CA GLU A 75 -2.59 -20.70 5.61
C GLU A 75 -1.67 -20.92 4.39
N VAL A 76 -1.43 -22.16 4.03
CA VAL A 76 -0.65 -22.51 2.86
C VAL A 76 -1.54 -22.40 1.63
N GLY A 77 -1.42 -21.30 0.92
CA GLY A 77 -2.15 -21.08 -0.33
C GLY A 77 -1.72 -22.06 -1.45
N PRO A 78 -2.51 -22.19 -2.54
CA PRO A 78 -2.23 -23.07 -3.67
C PRO A 78 -0.85 -22.87 -4.32
N PHE A 79 -0.27 -21.70 -4.16
CA PHE A 79 1.07 -21.36 -4.65
C PHE A 79 2.17 -22.07 -3.86
N THR A 80 2.06 -22.12 -2.55
CA THR A 80 3.05 -22.79 -1.67
C THR A 80 3.06 -24.29 -1.94
N THR A 81 1.89 -24.90 -2.13
CA THR A 81 1.77 -26.30 -2.51
C THR A 81 2.45 -26.59 -3.86
N ARG A 82 2.25 -25.74 -4.87
CA ARG A 82 2.91 -25.88 -6.18
C ARG A 82 4.42 -25.71 -6.09
N LEU A 83 4.90 -24.79 -5.26
CA LEU A 83 6.33 -24.56 -5.03
C LEU A 83 6.97 -25.77 -4.34
N LEU A 84 6.31 -26.33 -3.32
CA LEU A 84 6.78 -27.55 -2.65
C LEU A 84 6.78 -28.76 -3.60
N GLN A 85 5.79 -28.88 -4.49
CA GLN A 85 5.77 -29.91 -5.52
C GLN A 85 6.89 -29.74 -6.56
N ALA A 86 7.20 -28.51 -6.95
CA ALA A 86 8.30 -28.21 -7.87
C ALA A 86 9.66 -28.52 -7.24
N LEU A 87 9.89 -28.11 -5.99
CA LEU A 87 11.09 -28.43 -5.22
C LEU A 87 11.26 -29.94 -5.02
N ALA A 88 10.19 -30.64 -4.69
CA ALA A 88 10.23 -32.10 -4.52
C ALA A 88 10.60 -32.83 -5.83
N ARG A 89 10.08 -32.37 -6.97
CA ARG A 89 10.45 -32.89 -8.29
C ARG A 89 11.92 -32.65 -8.62
N GLU A 90 12.42 -31.46 -8.38
CA GLU A 90 13.81 -31.08 -8.62
C GLU A 90 14.80 -31.93 -7.79
N ILE A 91 14.43 -32.24 -6.53
CA ILE A 91 15.21 -33.15 -5.66
C ILE A 91 15.17 -34.57 -6.16
N VAL A 92 14.02 -35.04 -6.70
CA VAL A 92 13.83 -36.42 -7.18
C VAL A 92 14.54 -36.65 -8.52
N ASP A 93 14.50 -35.68 -9.44
CA ASP A 93 15.09 -35.86 -10.80
C ASP A 93 16.62 -35.92 -10.81
N GLY A 94 17.25 -35.96 -9.60
CA GLY A 94 18.68 -36.20 -9.49
C GLY A 94 19.55 -35.13 -10.14
N LEU A 95 18.95 -33.98 -10.53
CA LEU A 95 19.72 -32.80 -10.77
C LEU A 95 20.48 -32.56 -9.48
N THR A 96 21.76 -32.93 -9.49
CA THR A 96 22.69 -32.58 -8.46
C THR A 96 22.55 -31.07 -8.30
N VAL A 97 21.70 -30.70 -7.39
CA VAL A 97 21.84 -29.41 -6.73
C VAL A 97 23.18 -29.55 -6.03
N SER A 98 24.28 -29.28 -6.79
CA SER A 98 25.54 -28.94 -6.16
C SER A 98 25.14 -27.99 -5.06
N GLU A 99 25.60 -28.10 -3.87
CA GLU A 99 25.38 -27.30 -2.66
C GLU A 99 25.01 -25.78 -2.84
N GLN A 100 24.65 -25.39 -4.04
CA GLN A 100 23.70 -24.33 -4.26
C GLN A 100 22.37 -24.83 -3.68
N VAL A 101 22.30 -24.74 -2.32
CA VAL A 101 21.05 -24.35 -1.69
C VAL A 101 20.29 -23.61 -2.78
N VAL A 102 19.05 -24.04 -3.15
CA VAL A 102 18.08 -23.09 -3.66
C VAL A 102 17.99 -22.08 -2.51
N GLN A 103 18.86 -21.10 -2.57
CA GLN A 103 18.72 -19.93 -1.76
C GLN A 103 17.40 -19.41 -2.27
N LEU A 104 16.31 -19.73 -1.58
CA LEU A 104 15.10 -18.94 -1.64
C LEU A 104 15.64 -17.55 -1.49
N GLU A 105 15.71 -16.83 -2.61
CA GLU A 105 16.30 -15.49 -2.62
C GLU A 105 15.76 -14.79 -1.39
N PRO A 106 16.61 -14.28 -0.54
CA PRO A 106 16.14 -13.71 0.72
C PRO A 106 15.03 -12.73 0.38
N TRP A 107 14.00 -12.72 1.18
CA TRP A 107 12.92 -11.78 0.98
C TRP A 107 13.52 -10.37 0.98
N THR A 108 13.34 -9.67 -0.13
CA THR A 108 13.64 -8.25 -0.26
C THR A 108 12.34 -7.47 -0.06
N TRP A 109 12.46 -6.20 0.28
CA TRP A 109 11.30 -5.32 0.36
C TRP A 109 10.50 -5.29 -0.94
N GLU A 110 11.18 -5.25 -2.08
CA GLU A 110 10.56 -5.27 -3.39
C GLU A 110 9.74 -6.54 -3.63
N LYS A 111 10.31 -7.71 -3.35
CA LYS A 111 9.62 -9.00 -3.48
C LYS A 111 8.41 -9.09 -2.57
N LEU A 112 8.54 -8.59 -1.33
CA LEU A 112 7.46 -8.59 -0.36
C LEU A 112 6.30 -7.68 -0.82
N LEU A 113 6.61 -6.46 -1.23
CA LEU A 113 5.64 -5.48 -1.70
C LEU A 113 4.94 -5.95 -2.98
N ASN A 114 5.67 -6.54 -3.94
CA ASN A 114 5.11 -7.14 -5.14
C ASN A 114 4.12 -8.25 -4.80
N THR A 115 4.49 -9.15 -3.88
CA THR A 115 3.62 -10.25 -3.46
C THR A 115 2.38 -9.72 -2.77
N ALA A 116 2.54 -8.79 -1.83
CA ALA A 116 1.43 -8.17 -1.11
C ALA A 116 0.43 -7.46 -2.05
N LEU A 117 0.95 -6.81 -3.10
CA LEU A 117 0.11 -6.13 -4.08
C LEU A 117 -0.69 -7.12 -4.94
N VAL A 118 -0.05 -8.20 -5.40
CA VAL A 118 -0.69 -9.22 -6.24
C VAL A 118 -1.72 -10.03 -5.45
N GLU A 119 -1.37 -10.42 -4.23
CA GLU A 119 -2.23 -11.23 -3.36
C GLU A 119 -3.21 -10.40 -2.53
N GLN A 120 -3.17 -9.07 -2.64
CA GLN A 120 -4.05 -8.12 -1.93
C GLN A 120 -4.03 -8.30 -0.40
N TRP A 121 -2.83 -8.40 0.16
CA TRP A 121 -2.68 -8.57 1.60
C TRP A 121 -3.25 -7.39 2.39
N ASP A 122 -3.84 -7.71 3.53
CA ASP A 122 -4.12 -6.70 4.55
C ASP A 122 -2.86 -6.33 5.35
N THR A 123 -2.96 -5.30 6.16
CA THR A 123 -1.83 -4.79 6.96
C THR A 123 -1.34 -5.82 7.99
N GLY A 124 -2.24 -6.64 8.54
CA GLY A 124 -1.89 -7.69 9.50
C GLY A 124 -1.08 -8.81 8.86
N THR A 125 -1.52 -9.30 7.70
CA THR A 125 -0.81 -10.32 6.91
C THR A 125 0.57 -9.83 6.49
N PHE A 126 0.66 -8.57 6.03
CA PHE A 126 1.93 -7.97 5.65
C PHE A 126 2.91 -7.88 6.83
N ALA A 127 2.47 -7.36 7.98
CA ALA A 127 3.28 -7.24 9.19
C ALA A 127 3.79 -8.61 9.69
N ALA A 128 2.93 -9.62 9.71
CA ALA A 128 3.32 -10.99 10.07
C ALA A 128 4.40 -11.53 9.12
N LYS A 129 4.28 -11.23 7.82
CA LYS A 129 5.27 -11.67 6.83
C LYS A 129 6.59 -10.94 6.98
N VAL A 130 6.60 -9.62 7.21
CA VAL A 130 7.80 -8.83 7.51
C VAL A 130 8.56 -9.44 8.69
N ALA A 131 7.86 -9.73 9.79
CA ALA A 131 8.45 -10.36 10.96
C ALA A 131 9.07 -11.72 10.64
N SER A 132 8.39 -12.56 9.85
CA SER A 132 8.88 -13.89 9.45
C SER A 132 10.11 -13.84 8.53
N CYS A 133 10.21 -12.80 7.70
CA CYS A 133 11.30 -12.65 6.72
C CYS A 133 12.55 -11.97 7.32
N ARG A 134 12.50 -11.55 8.59
CA ARG A 134 13.59 -10.81 9.27
C ARG A 134 14.00 -9.53 8.51
N LEU A 135 13.08 -8.91 7.81
CA LEU A 135 13.28 -7.60 7.23
C LEU A 135 13.16 -6.57 8.35
N THR A 136 14.30 -6.21 8.94
CA THR A 136 14.36 -5.40 10.15
C THR A 136 14.73 -3.95 9.87
N GLY A 137 14.30 -3.08 10.83
CA GLY A 137 15.01 -1.84 11.09
C GLY A 137 14.72 -0.69 10.14
N LEU A 138 13.47 -0.49 9.75
CA LEU A 138 13.13 0.81 9.17
C LEU A 138 13.02 1.83 10.30
N SER A 139 13.80 2.90 10.18
CA SER A 139 13.65 4.08 11.03
C SER A 139 12.40 4.85 10.61
N LEU A 140 12.00 5.80 11.44
CA LEU A 140 10.96 6.77 11.09
C LEU A 140 11.23 7.38 9.70
N GLY A 141 10.21 7.51 8.84
CA GLY A 141 10.40 8.05 7.50
C GLY A 141 9.11 8.33 6.75
N PHE A 142 9.25 8.93 5.57
CA PHE A 142 8.15 9.22 4.67
C PHE A 142 7.98 8.14 3.61
N PRO A 143 6.75 7.64 3.40
CA PRO A 143 6.38 6.97 2.15
C PRO A 143 6.23 8.03 1.05
N LEU A 144 7.02 7.89 0.00
CA LEU A 144 7.03 8.76 -1.17
C LEU A 144 6.63 7.97 -2.41
N LEU A 145 5.64 8.43 -3.16
CA LEU A 145 5.27 7.86 -4.45
C LEU A 145 5.47 8.90 -5.54
N VAL A 146 6.27 8.57 -6.54
CA VAL A 146 6.58 9.43 -7.69
C VAL A 146 5.88 8.87 -8.91
N HIS A 147 4.95 9.62 -9.46
CA HIS A 147 4.21 9.28 -10.67
C HIS A 147 4.83 9.98 -11.89
N CYS A 148 5.30 9.20 -12.85
CA CYS A 148 5.92 9.71 -14.07
C CYS A 148 5.12 9.26 -15.30
N PRO A 149 4.32 10.14 -15.92
CA PRO A 149 3.54 9.78 -17.12
C PRO A 149 4.42 9.28 -18.26
N THR A 150 5.61 9.85 -18.40
CA THR A 150 6.65 9.45 -19.36
C THR A 150 7.75 8.68 -18.61
N TRP A 151 7.55 7.39 -18.48
CA TRP A 151 8.50 6.54 -17.75
C TRP A 151 9.72 6.17 -18.59
N SER A 152 10.91 6.34 -18.02
CA SER A 152 12.16 5.84 -18.59
C SER A 152 13.07 5.25 -17.51
N PRO A 153 14.05 4.39 -17.85
CA PRO A 153 14.99 3.84 -16.86
C PRO A 153 15.82 4.92 -16.15
N GLU A 154 16.09 6.03 -16.81
CA GLU A 154 16.84 7.15 -16.27
C GLU A 154 16.13 7.80 -15.07
N VAL A 155 14.80 7.74 -15.01
CA VAL A 155 14.02 8.21 -13.86
C VAL A 155 14.42 7.44 -12.59
N VAL A 156 14.61 6.13 -12.71
CA VAL A 156 15.05 5.29 -11.57
C VAL A 156 16.44 5.70 -11.13
N GLU A 157 17.38 5.83 -12.09
CA GLU A 157 18.76 6.19 -11.81
C GLU A 157 18.88 7.56 -11.13
N VAL A 158 18.13 8.56 -11.61
CA VAL A 158 18.11 9.91 -11.02
C VAL A 158 17.55 9.88 -9.59
N LEU A 159 16.43 9.17 -9.37
CA LEU A 159 15.84 9.07 -8.04
C LEU A 159 16.71 8.26 -7.07
N GLU A 160 17.35 7.20 -7.51
CA GLU A 160 18.28 6.41 -6.67
C GLU A 160 19.53 7.20 -6.29
N ASN A 161 20.07 7.99 -7.21
CA ASN A 161 21.20 8.87 -6.94
C ASN A 161 20.81 10.02 -5.99
N PHE A 162 19.59 10.53 -6.10
CA PHE A 162 19.10 11.59 -5.22
C PHE A 162 18.78 11.10 -3.80
N PHE A 163 18.28 9.86 -3.68
CA PHE A 163 17.96 9.23 -2.40
C PHE A 163 18.82 7.98 -2.12
N PRO A 164 20.15 8.09 -2.03
CA PRO A 164 21.01 6.93 -1.81
C PRO A 164 20.74 6.20 -0.48
N GLN A 165 20.19 6.91 0.51
CA GLN A 165 19.85 6.39 1.83
C GLN A 165 18.46 5.71 1.88
N ALA A 166 17.64 5.78 0.81
CA ALA A 166 16.32 5.15 0.81
C ALA A 166 16.45 3.61 0.86
N PRO A 167 15.98 2.93 1.94
CA PRO A 167 16.10 1.49 2.07
C PRO A 167 15.11 0.73 1.18
N ILE A 168 14.05 1.40 0.72
CA ILE A 168 13.05 0.82 -0.19
C ILE A 168 12.97 1.69 -1.44
N ARG A 169 13.13 1.06 -2.60
CA ARG A 169 13.05 1.63 -3.93
C ARG A 169 12.29 0.64 -4.80
N TRP A 170 11.00 0.83 -4.91
CA TRP A 170 10.13 -0.12 -5.59
C TRP A 170 9.51 0.48 -6.84
N VAL A 171 9.84 -0.11 -7.99
CA VAL A 171 9.38 0.34 -9.31
C VAL A 171 8.04 -0.31 -9.65
N LEU A 172 7.03 0.51 -9.87
CA LEU A 172 5.64 0.12 -10.17
C LEU A 172 5.12 0.83 -11.43
N LYS A 173 5.85 0.84 -12.50
CA LYS A 173 5.53 1.64 -13.71
C LYS A 173 4.03 1.94 -13.90
N PRO A 174 3.61 3.19 -14.04
CA PRO A 174 4.44 4.40 -14.22
C PRO A 174 4.88 5.08 -12.91
N ASP A 175 4.78 4.39 -11.80
CA ASP A 175 5.08 4.89 -10.46
C ASP A 175 6.39 4.30 -9.90
N MET A 176 7.02 5.02 -8.98
CA MET A 176 8.09 4.51 -8.13
C MET A 176 7.79 4.85 -6.68
N PHE A 177 7.80 3.84 -5.83
CA PHE A 177 7.66 3.99 -4.39
C PHE A 177 9.02 4.01 -3.72
N LEU A 178 9.24 5.00 -2.87
CA LEU A 178 10.45 5.21 -2.09
C LEU A 178 10.08 5.35 -0.61
N TYR A 179 10.93 4.85 0.26
CA TYR A 179 10.84 5.15 1.68
C TYR A 179 12.01 6.05 2.07
N ILE A 180 11.71 7.28 2.49
CA ILE A 180 12.71 8.30 2.81
C ILE A 180 12.90 8.35 4.32
N PRO A 181 14.01 7.83 4.87
CA PRO A 181 14.24 7.85 6.30
C PRO A 181 14.43 9.27 6.83
N LEU A 182 13.87 9.52 8.03
CA LEU A 182 14.08 10.76 8.78
C LEU A 182 15.09 10.54 9.89
N ASP A 183 15.93 11.53 10.13
CA ASP A 183 16.73 11.55 11.35
C ASP A 183 15.80 11.88 12.54
N ARG A 184 15.84 11.03 13.60
CA ARG A 184 15.04 11.23 14.82
C ARG A 184 15.36 12.54 15.55
N SER A 185 16.47 13.18 15.21
CA SER A 185 16.84 14.51 15.73
C SER A 185 16.10 15.67 15.07
N GLU A 186 15.43 15.41 13.96
CA GLU A 186 14.74 16.45 13.20
C GLU A 186 13.32 16.67 13.74
N GLY A 187 13.15 17.71 14.49
CA GLY A 187 12.00 18.58 14.70
C GLY A 187 10.64 17.98 15.01
N GLY A 188 9.71 18.88 15.36
CA GLY A 188 8.31 18.53 15.58
C GLY A 188 7.53 18.32 14.27
N LEU A 189 6.25 17.96 14.40
CA LEU A 189 5.34 17.66 13.29
C LEU A 189 5.34 18.75 12.18
N ALA A 190 5.44 20.03 12.56
CA ALA A 190 5.46 21.13 11.60
C ALA A 190 6.71 21.12 10.71
N GLU A 191 7.87 20.81 11.29
CA GLU A 191 9.14 20.71 10.55
C GLU A 191 9.17 19.48 9.65
N GLN A 192 8.64 18.36 10.12
CA GLN A 192 8.48 17.16 9.31
C GLN A 192 7.59 17.42 8.08
N ARG A 193 6.45 18.10 8.28
CA ARG A 193 5.55 18.47 7.17
C ARG A 193 6.22 19.44 6.19
N ALA A 194 6.93 20.44 6.70
CA ALA A 194 7.68 21.38 5.85
C ALA A 194 8.75 20.66 5.02
N TYR A 195 9.42 19.63 5.57
CA TYR A 195 10.35 18.80 4.83
C TYR A 195 9.64 17.98 3.75
N GLY A 196 8.50 17.34 4.07
CA GLY A 196 7.70 16.61 3.09
C GLY A 196 7.22 17.51 1.93
N ASP A 197 6.78 18.75 2.22
CA ASP A 197 6.41 19.74 1.20
C ASP A 197 7.60 20.14 0.32
N ALA A 198 8.80 20.21 0.92
CA ALA A 198 10.02 20.45 0.17
C ALA A 198 10.38 19.28 -0.76
N LEU A 199 10.17 18.04 -0.33
CA LEU A 199 10.40 16.83 -1.15
C LEU A 199 9.55 16.87 -2.43
N ILE A 200 8.29 17.26 -2.36
CA ILE A 200 7.41 17.40 -3.54
C ILE A 200 8.05 18.32 -4.57
N LYS A 201 8.48 19.49 -4.14
CA LYS A 201 9.09 20.50 -5.03
C LYS A 201 10.44 20.06 -5.57
N GLN A 202 11.28 19.49 -4.71
CA GLN A 202 12.63 19.06 -5.06
C GLN A 202 12.60 17.93 -6.09
N VAL A 203 11.79 16.88 -5.87
CA VAL A 203 11.70 15.75 -6.79
C VAL A 203 11.09 16.17 -8.13
N HIS A 204 10.02 17.00 -8.09
CA HIS A 204 9.42 17.52 -9.31
C HIS A 204 10.43 18.31 -10.14
N SER A 205 11.14 19.28 -9.52
CA SER A 205 12.14 20.10 -10.20
C SER A 205 13.32 19.25 -10.70
N LEU A 206 13.82 18.32 -9.89
CA LEU A 206 14.91 17.42 -10.28
C LEU A 206 14.60 16.66 -11.58
N LEU A 207 13.43 16.02 -11.66
CA LEU A 207 13.05 15.25 -12.85
C LEU A 207 12.73 16.14 -14.06
N ALA A 208 12.20 17.34 -13.82
CA ALA A 208 11.98 18.32 -14.88
C ALA A 208 13.29 18.86 -15.44
N ASP A 209 14.26 19.18 -14.59
CA ASP A 209 15.55 19.77 -14.98
C ASP A 209 16.49 18.75 -15.62
N GLU A 210 16.57 17.51 -15.06
CA GLU A 210 17.49 16.48 -15.56
C GLU A 210 16.96 15.74 -16.79
N LEU A 211 15.64 15.48 -16.84
CA LEU A 211 15.04 14.58 -17.83
C LEU A 211 13.92 15.23 -18.65
N GLY A 212 13.48 16.45 -18.30
CA GLY A 212 12.30 17.07 -18.91
C GLY A 212 10.99 16.34 -18.56
N VAL A 213 10.96 15.56 -17.49
CA VAL A 213 9.79 14.78 -17.07
C VAL A 213 9.02 15.54 -16.00
N LEU A 214 7.73 15.82 -16.26
CA LEU A 214 6.82 16.42 -15.30
C LEU A 214 6.21 15.33 -14.41
N ALA A 215 6.91 15.01 -13.32
CA ALA A 215 6.44 14.03 -12.35
C ALA A 215 5.46 14.67 -11.35
N THR A 216 4.50 13.87 -10.87
CA THR A 216 3.65 14.23 -9.74
C THR A 216 4.11 13.45 -8.51
N VAL A 217 4.28 14.13 -7.38
CA VAL A 217 4.91 13.56 -6.18
C VAL A 217 3.91 13.48 -5.03
N PHE A 218 3.80 12.32 -4.40
CA PHE A 218 2.90 12.08 -3.29
C PHE A 218 3.68 11.71 -2.04
N VAL A 219 3.41 12.41 -0.93
CA VAL A 219 4.08 12.20 0.35
C VAL A 219 3.03 11.78 1.39
N GLY A 220 3.15 10.55 1.91
CA GLY A 220 2.30 10.07 3.01
C GLY A 220 2.69 10.65 4.36
N GLU A 221 1.91 10.34 5.41
CA GLU A 221 2.29 10.68 6.78
C GLU A 221 3.56 9.92 7.18
N VAL A 222 4.28 10.48 8.15
CA VAL A 222 5.49 9.83 8.71
C VAL A 222 5.10 8.53 9.39
N ILE A 223 5.77 7.45 9.01
CA ILE A 223 5.55 6.11 9.57
C ILE A 223 6.86 5.51 10.10
N GLU A 224 6.77 4.55 11.01
CA GLU A 224 7.96 3.90 11.56
C GLU A 224 8.11 2.46 11.05
N GLU A 225 7.10 1.65 11.00
CA GLU A 225 7.23 0.22 10.66
C GLU A 225 6.20 -0.25 9.62
N ASP A 226 5.07 0.41 9.50
CA ASP A 226 3.97 -0.02 8.66
C ASP A 226 4.09 0.53 7.23
N ILE A 227 5.07 -0.01 6.49
CA ILE A 227 5.34 0.37 5.10
C ILE A 227 4.15 0.10 4.18
N TRP A 228 3.40 -0.97 4.44
CA TRP A 228 2.27 -1.32 3.59
C TRP A 228 1.14 -0.29 3.69
N SER A 229 0.78 0.12 4.90
CA SER A 229 -0.17 1.23 5.10
C SER A 229 0.33 2.52 4.47
N GLY A 230 1.62 2.85 4.63
CA GLY A 230 2.20 4.03 4.01
C GLY A 230 2.14 4.00 2.48
N PHE A 231 2.41 2.84 1.88
CA PHE A 231 2.24 2.66 0.43
C PHE A 231 0.78 2.80 -0.01
N LEU A 232 -0.16 2.18 0.69
CA LEU A 232 -1.59 2.27 0.38
C LEU A 232 -2.09 3.71 0.53
N GLU A 233 -1.62 4.44 1.54
CA GLU A 233 -1.92 5.87 1.71
C GLU A 233 -1.37 6.69 0.54
N ALA A 234 -0.10 6.54 0.18
CA ALA A 234 0.51 7.23 -0.95
C ALA A 234 -0.24 6.94 -2.27
N ARG A 235 -0.68 5.70 -2.49
CA ARG A 235 -1.55 5.34 -3.61
C ARG A 235 -2.91 6.04 -3.55
N LYS A 236 -3.52 6.16 -2.38
CA LYS A 236 -4.78 6.88 -2.21
C LYS A 236 -4.63 8.36 -2.56
N LEU A 237 -3.47 8.96 -2.27
CA LEU A 237 -3.17 10.33 -2.67
C LEU A 237 -3.18 10.52 -4.19
N THR A 238 -2.76 9.54 -4.98
CA THR A 238 -2.84 9.62 -6.45
C THR A 238 -4.27 9.73 -6.94
N GLU A 239 -5.19 9.00 -6.33
CA GLU A 239 -6.61 9.06 -6.69
C GLU A 239 -7.25 10.38 -6.26
N LEU A 240 -6.92 10.86 -5.05
CA LEU A 240 -7.37 12.17 -4.57
C LEU A 240 -6.86 13.29 -5.46
N HIS A 241 -5.58 13.26 -5.84
CA HIS A 241 -4.98 14.24 -6.74
C HIS A 241 -5.69 14.27 -8.08
N ARG A 242 -5.88 13.13 -8.70
CA ARG A 242 -6.56 13.01 -10.00
C ARG A 242 -7.99 13.57 -9.96
N ARG A 243 -8.67 13.45 -8.81
CA ARG A 243 -10.07 13.86 -8.68
C ARG A 243 -10.23 15.30 -8.19
N PHE A 244 -9.39 15.75 -7.25
CA PHE A 244 -9.61 16.98 -6.51
C PHE A 244 -8.48 18.01 -6.60
N PHE A 245 -7.27 17.61 -6.97
CA PHE A 245 -6.07 18.45 -6.92
C PHE A 245 -5.33 18.52 -8.26
N VAL A 246 -6.04 18.35 -9.38
CA VAL A 246 -5.45 18.35 -10.72
C VAL A 246 -4.65 19.64 -10.97
N GLY A 247 -3.44 19.47 -11.50
CA GLY A 247 -2.56 20.60 -11.86
C GLY A 247 -1.63 21.07 -10.74
N THR A 248 -1.66 20.44 -9.55
CA THR A 248 -0.61 20.64 -8.53
C THR A 248 0.61 19.75 -8.80
N LEU A 249 1.78 20.15 -8.29
CA LEU A 249 3.04 19.38 -8.46
C LEU A 249 3.01 18.04 -7.73
N GLY A 250 2.10 17.89 -6.78
CA GLY A 250 1.93 16.71 -5.95
C GLY A 250 0.96 16.97 -4.83
N LEU A 251 0.86 16.03 -3.90
CA LEU A 251 -0.05 16.10 -2.76
C LEU A 251 0.59 15.44 -1.54
N ALA A 252 0.55 16.13 -0.42
CA ALA A 252 0.92 15.56 0.88
C ALA A 252 -0.32 15.09 1.65
N ALA A 253 -0.15 14.08 2.51
CA ALA A 253 -1.25 13.51 3.28
C ALA A 253 -1.94 14.53 4.20
N TRP A 254 -1.20 15.51 4.71
CA TRP A 254 -1.73 16.57 5.57
C TRP A 254 -2.49 17.68 4.81
N ASP A 255 -2.38 17.75 3.48
CA ASP A 255 -3.04 18.75 2.65
C ASP A 255 -4.38 18.28 2.05
N VAL A 256 -4.71 17.01 2.19
CA VAL A 256 -5.93 16.44 1.59
C VAL A 256 -7.22 16.97 2.21
N GLY A 257 -7.16 17.49 3.44
CA GLY A 257 -8.30 18.04 4.15
C GLY A 257 -9.49 17.08 4.19
N ILE A 258 -10.64 17.53 3.68
CA ILE A 258 -11.88 16.74 3.66
C ILE A 258 -12.03 15.85 2.41
N ALA A 259 -11.13 15.94 1.43
CA ALA A 259 -11.22 15.22 0.17
C ALA A 259 -11.43 13.69 0.31
N PRO A 260 -10.78 12.99 1.27
CA PRO A 260 -10.98 11.56 1.46
C PRO A 260 -12.43 11.15 1.74
N LEU A 261 -13.21 12.02 2.37
CA LEU A 261 -14.63 11.77 2.68
C LEU A 261 -15.49 11.68 1.41
N PHE A 262 -15.03 12.28 0.32
CA PHE A 262 -15.73 12.33 -0.96
C PHE A 262 -15.20 11.37 -2.00
N LEU A 263 -14.17 10.62 -1.69
CA LEU A 263 -13.54 9.70 -2.64
C LEU A 263 -14.54 8.63 -3.13
N GLU A 264 -15.33 8.07 -2.21
CA GLU A 264 -16.34 7.06 -2.49
C GLU A 264 -17.72 7.66 -2.84
N THR A 265 -17.87 8.98 -2.74
CA THR A 265 -19.12 9.64 -3.03
C THR A 265 -19.38 9.64 -4.54
N ARG A 266 -20.53 9.12 -4.95
CA ARG A 266 -20.95 9.16 -6.36
C ARG A 266 -21.02 10.60 -6.83
N SER A 267 -20.48 10.88 -8.02
CA SER A 267 -20.43 12.24 -8.57
C SER A 267 -21.80 12.92 -8.66
N ASN A 268 -22.89 12.18 -8.91
CA ASN A 268 -24.24 12.73 -8.93
C ASN A 268 -24.71 13.26 -7.56
N VAL A 269 -24.29 12.61 -6.43
CA VAL A 269 -24.62 13.07 -5.08
C VAL A 269 -23.93 14.40 -4.79
N GLY A 270 -22.67 14.53 -5.16
CA GLY A 270 -21.90 15.78 -5.06
C GLY A 270 -22.54 16.89 -5.89
N GLN A 271 -22.88 16.63 -7.14
CA GLN A 271 -23.52 17.59 -8.04
C GLN A 271 -24.90 18.03 -7.54
N ASP A 272 -25.71 17.11 -7.00
CA ASP A 272 -26.98 17.44 -6.38
C ASP A 272 -26.83 18.33 -5.14
N TYR A 273 -25.80 18.07 -4.33
CA TYR A 273 -25.50 18.88 -3.15
C TYR A 273 -25.08 20.30 -3.57
N ILE A 274 -24.18 20.44 -4.53
CA ILE A 274 -23.74 21.74 -5.08
C ILE A 274 -24.94 22.51 -5.60
N ARG A 275 -25.77 21.88 -6.42
CA ARG A 275 -26.94 22.52 -7.01
C ARG A 275 -27.93 23.02 -5.95
N LYS A 276 -28.19 22.24 -4.91
CA LYS A 276 -29.10 22.62 -3.82
C LYS A 276 -28.54 23.75 -2.96
N ALA A 277 -27.24 23.73 -2.67
CA ALA A 277 -26.61 24.71 -1.79
C ALA A 277 -26.24 26.01 -2.49
N LEU A 278 -25.83 25.96 -3.77
CA LEU A 278 -25.26 27.12 -4.48
C LEU A 278 -26.03 27.51 -5.76
N GLY A 279 -26.88 26.63 -6.28
CA GLY A 279 -27.47 26.77 -7.63
C GLY A 279 -28.34 28.01 -7.83
N HIS A 280 -28.72 28.72 -6.75
CA HIS A 280 -29.49 29.96 -6.79
C HIS A 280 -28.62 31.22 -6.68
N LEU A 281 -27.31 31.07 -6.51
CA LEU A 281 -26.39 32.20 -6.39
C LEU A 281 -25.87 32.61 -7.78
N ASN A 282 -25.89 33.91 -8.02
CA ASN A 282 -25.21 34.48 -9.18
C ASN A 282 -23.70 34.57 -8.95
N PRO A 283 -22.88 34.82 -10.00
CA PRO A 283 -21.42 34.88 -9.89
C PRO A 283 -20.92 35.88 -8.84
N GLU A 284 -21.59 37.03 -8.68
CA GLU A 284 -21.22 38.05 -7.73
C GLU A 284 -21.41 37.60 -6.28
N LEU A 285 -22.50 36.88 -6.00
CA LEU A 285 -22.77 36.33 -4.66
C LEU A 285 -21.86 35.13 -4.35
N LEU A 286 -21.54 34.29 -5.38
CA LEU A 286 -20.57 33.23 -5.23
C LEU A 286 -19.18 33.74 -4.91
N GLU A 287 -18.70 34.79 -5.61
CA GLU A 287 -17.43 35.43 -5.30
C GLU A 287 -17.45 36.05 -3.90
N THR A 288 -18.54 36.72 -3.53
CA THR A 288 -18.71 37.29 -2.19
C THR A 288 -18.63 36.22 -1.12
N LEU A 289 -19.31 35.08 -1.31
CA LEU A 289 -19.29 33.95 -0.37
C LEU A 289 -17.89 33.36 -0.25
N LYS A 290 -17.21 33.12 -1.37
CA LYS A 290 -15.84 32.59 -1.40
C LYS A 290 -14.90 33.50 -0.61
N ILE A 291 -14.84 34.80 -0.92
CA ILE A 291 -13.95 35.73 -0.24
C ILE A 291 -14.31 35.85 1.23
N PHE A 292 -15.61 35.80 1.59
CA PHE A 292 -16.03 35.88 2.98
C PHE A 292 -15.53 34.67 3.80
N LEU A 293 -15.59 33.46 3.24
CA LEU A 293 -15.06 32.28 3.88
C LEU A 293 -13.53 32.24 3.90
N ASP A 294 -12.87 32.64 2.82
CA ASP A 294 -11.39 32.75 2.73
C ASP A 294 -10.80 33.79 3.70
N LYS A 295 -11.59 34.80 4.09
CA LYS A 295 -11.23 35.80 5.10
C LYS A 295 -11.76 35.45 6.49
N GLU A 296 -11.91 34.16 6.80
CA GLU A 296 -12.31 33.64 8.11
C GLU A 296 -13.60 34.30 8.64
N MET A 297 -14.53 34.56 7.73
CA MET A 297 -15.83 35.21 8.02
C MET A 297 -15.70 36.65 8.61
N SER A 298 -14.56 37.30 8.38
CA SER A 298 -14.35 38.70 8.76
C SER A 298 -15.05 39.64 7.80
N ILE A 299 -16.08 40.38 8.30
CA ILE A 299 -16.80 41.37 7.49
C ILE A 299 -15.86 42.47 7.01
N THR A 300 -14.95 42.93 7.88
CA THR A 300 -14.03 44.05 7.55
C THR A 300 -13.04 43.67 6.46
N ASP A 301 -12.41 42.50 6.60
CA ASP A 301 -11.38 42.07 5.66
C ASP A 301 -11.98 41.60 4.33
N SER A 302 -13.16 40.99 4.38
CA SER A 302 -13.90 40.63 3.17
C SER A 302 -14.38 41.83 2.37
N ALA A 303 -14.93 42.85 3.05
CA ALA A 303 -15.35 44.10 2.40
C ALA A 303 -14.17 44.84 1.75
N ARG A 304 -13.00 44.85 2.44
CA ARG A 304 -11.76 45.40 1.88
C ARG A 304 -11.28 44.59 0.67
N ALA A 305 -11.30 43.27 0.74
CA ALA A 305 -10.86 42.40 -0.34
C ALA A 305 -11.76 42.53 -1.58
N LEU A 306 -13.06 42.75 -1.38
CA LEU A 306 -14.04 42.96 -2.46
C LEU A 306 -14.10 44.39 -2.96
N PHE A 307 -13.37 45.34 -2.34
CA PHE A 307 -13.45 46.78 -2.64
C PHE A 307 -14.88 47.37 -2.52
N ILE A 308 -15.66 46.90 -1.53
CA ILE A 308 -17.02 47.36 -1.26
C ILE A 308 -17.18 47.87 0.16
N HIS A 309 -18.24 48.64 0.40
CA HIS A 309 -18.58 49.06 1.74
C HIS A 309 -19.12 47.89 2.58
N ARG A 310 -18.84 47.87 3.87
CA ARG A 310 -19.32 46.82 4.78
C ARG A 310 -20.83 46.57 4.75
N ASN A 311 -21.61 47.62 4.54
CA ASN A 311 -23.06 47.50 4.45
C ASN A 311 -23.49 46.72 3.17
N THR A 312 -22.79 46.94 2.06
CA THR A 312 -23.00 46.20 0.81
C THR A 312 -22.66 44.74 1.01
N LEU A 313 -21.55 44.42 1.69
CA LEU A 313 -21.22 43.05 2.03
C LEU A 313 -22.32 42.42 2.90
N THR A 314 -22.76 43.11 3.95
CA THR A 314 -23.82 42.61 4.83
C THR A 314 -25.08 42.30 4.02
N TYR A 315 -25.51 43.20 3.15
CA TYR A 315 -26.65 42.98 2.26
C TYR A 315 -26.47 41.76 1.35
N ARG A 316 -25.30 41.57 0.76
CA ARG A 316 -24.99 40.38 -0.07
C ARG A 316 -25.03 39.08 0.75
N LEU A 317 -24.52 39.10 1.98
CA LEU A 317 -24.58 37.94 2.88
C LEU A 317 -26.02 37.61 3.32
N ASP A 318 -26.87 38.63 3.54
CA ASP A 318 -28.29 38.44 3.78
C ASP A 318 -28.96 37.83 2.56
N ARG A 319 -28.62 38.32 1.36
CA ARG A 319 -29.17 37.79 0.12
C ARG A 319 -28.76 36.35 -0.14
N ILE A 320 -27.51 35.97 0.22
CA ILE A 320 -27.07 34.58 0.19
C ILE A 320 -27.92 33.72 1.12
N THR A 321 -28.18 34.20 2.35
CA THR A 321 -29.05 33.52 3.31
C THR A 321 -30.46 33.29 2.78
N GLU A 322 -31.06 34.31 2.17
CA GLU A 322 -32.40 34.20 1.57
C GLU A 322 -32.48 33.15 0.42
N LEU A 323 -31.44 33.12 -0.42
CA LEU A 323 -31.42 32.26 -1.61
C LEU A 323 -31.06 30.82 -1.29
N THR A 324 -30.19 30.60 -0.31
CA THR A 324 -29.67 29.25 0.02
C THR A 324 -30.33 28.62 1.23
N GLY A 325 -30.94 29.43 2.10
CA GLY A 325 -31.42 28.98 3.40
C GLY A 325 -30.32 28.86 4.48
N TYR A 326 -29.04 29.13 4.12
CA TYR A 326 -27.90 29.03 5.03
C TYR A 326 -27.26 30.39 5.28
N ASN A 327 -27.10 30.76 6.56
CA ASN A 327 -26.46 32.03 6.94
C ASN A 327 -24.92 31.84 7.00
N PRO A 328 -24.15 32.46 6.10
CA PRO A 328 -22.69 32.29 6.06
C PRO A 328 -21.96 32.88 7.29
N ARG A 329 -22.64 33.64 8.16
CA ARG A 329 -22.07 34.17 9.41
C ARG A 329 -22.21 33.18 10.58
N ARG A 330 -22.96 32.11 10.43
CA ARG A 330 -23.10 31.04 11.43
C ARG A 330 -22.24 29.84 11.04
N LEU A 331 -21.25 29.48 11.85
CA LEU A 331 -20.28 28.46 11.54
C LEU A 331 -20.92 27.15 11.02
N ASN A 332 -21.95 26.64 11.72
CA ASN A 332 -22.60 25.39 11.32
C ASN A 332 -23.26 25.46 9.94
N GLU A 333 -23.81 26.65 9.58
CA GLU A 333 -24.43 26.87 8.27
C GLU A 333 -23.38 27.23 7.21
N ALA A 334 -22.34 27.97 7.58
CA ALA A 334 -21.20 28.29 6.73
C ALA A 334 -20.45 27.03 6.25
N VAL A 335 -20.37 25.99 7.08
CA VAL A 335 -19.76 24.69 6.70
C VAL A 335 -20.48 24.06 5.52
N HIS A 336 -21.81 24.11 5.44
CA HIS A 336 -22.56 23.60 4.29
C HIS A 336 -22.21 24.36 3.00
N LEU A 337 -22.11 25.67 3.07
CA LEU A 337 -21.74 26.51 1.94
C LEU A 337 -20.29 26.30 1.52
N PHE A 338 -19.39 26.17 2.50
CA PHE A 338 -17.98 25.86 2.27
C PHE A 338 -17.80 24.53 1.56
N LEU A 339 -18.45 23.46 2.04
CA LEU A 339 -18.39 22.14 1.43
C LEU A 339 -18.91 22.15 -0.02
N ALA A 340 -19.99 22.88 -0.26
CA ALA A 340 -20.56 23.00 -1.62
C ALA A 340 -19.62 23.77 -2.55
N LEU A 341 -19.00 24.86 -2.09
CA LEU A 341 -17.98 25.60 -2.86
C LEU A 341 -16.76 24.75 -3.13
N TRP A 342 -16.29 24.05 -2.09
CA TRP A 342 -15.12 23.18 -2.22
C TRP A 342 -15.37 22.09 -3.27
N LEU A 343 -16.51 21.41 -3.18
CA LEU A 343 -16.91 20.42 -4.17
C LEU A 343 -17.05 21.03 -5.58
N SER A 344 -17.63 22.21 -5.71
CA SER A 344 -17.82 22.84 -7.03
C SER A 344 -16.50 23.19 -7.72
N ASN A 345 -15.47 23.52 -6.94
CA ASN A 345 -14.14 23.83 -7.45
C ASN A 345 -13.34 22.57 -7.84
N HIS A 346 -13.73 21.37 -7.32
CA HIS A 346 -13.00 20.13 -7.48
C HIS A 346 -13.84 19.02 -8.16
N SER A 347 -15.04 19.32 -8.63
CA SER A 347 -15.92 18.39 -9.36
C SER A 347 -15.87 18.70 -10.85
N ASN A 348 -14.80 18.29 -11.50
CA ASN A 348 -14.75 18.21 -12.97
C ASN A 348 -15.05 16.80 -13.45
#